data_a5b06d64cb828b2c046e7ce02f1d4d0b
#
_entry.id   a5b06d64cb828b2c046e7ce02f1d4d0b
#
_cell.length_a   1.000
_cell.length_b   1.000
_cell.length_c   1.000
_cell.angle_alpha   90.00
_cell.angle_beta   90.00
_cell.angle_gamma   90.00
#
_symmetry.space_group_name_H-M   'P 1'
#
loop_
_entity.id
_entity.type
_entity.pdbx_description
1 polymer ?
#
loop_
_entity_poly.entity_id
_entity_poly.type
_entity_poly.pdbx_seq_one_letter_code
_entity_poly.pdbx_strand_id
1 'polypeptide(L)'
;MSSEKSLALKISEIEERLENKSVYSENKRTLNRNFGSVTVPSGESRLALKFFAEQSGPVALDLFLNAGAERSCEVSLVADDAVLERMCPSIKYSERARKNFYCAAGEHTLEICFVNREAAFSLFSASAALTGSLAADASPAAAFCVSGGGEYYAVSDDGAVRIFDATLGELKSFSVKADRIALSDAGAPVLFYVSDGKILCRSVFGQTQAATLALNAADFAYMRISASAGAMYFIRDKKLFRTIINFSNGEATASQETAVDASFSDKATRVRVPTDENGDSVLVVQGQSGLYVNGARLRLSGLTDAVFEDGVLKLLLEENGLASVAYVDGASLRLTDKQKVCFCDAACFAGGSSLFVVRDKAVGTENF
;
A
#
# COMPACT_ATOMS: atom_id res chain seq x y z
N MET A 1 -28.41 -44.48 26.17
CA MET A 1 -28.51 -42.99 26.08
C MET A 1 -27.36 -42.24 26.78
N SER A 2 -26.65 -42.82 27.73
CA SER A 2 -25.50 -42.15 28.41
C SER A 2 -24.18 -42.22 27.65
N SER A 3 -23.92 -43.26 26.84
CA SER A 3 -22.65 -43.45 26.14
C SER A 3 -22.51 -42.61 24.88
N GLU A 4 -23.58 -42.32 24.14
CA GLU A 4 -23.56 -41.53 22.92
C GLU A 4 -23.33 -40.03 23.20
N LYS A 5 -23.95 -39.50 24.27
CA LYS A 5 -23.67 -38.12 24.73
C LYS A 5 -22.24 -37.93 25.21
N SER A 6 -21.66 -38.97 25.84
CA SER A 6 -20.26 -38.97 26.27
C SER A 6 -19.28 -38.99 25.07
N LEU A 7 -19.65 -39.70 24.01
CA LEU A 7 -18.85 -39.79 22.79
C LEU A 7 -18.88 -38.45 22.01
N ALA A 8 -20.06 -37.85 21.86
CA ALA A 8 -20.20 -36.55 21.19
C ALA A 8 -19.45 -35.45 21.92
N LEU A 9 -19.48 -35.41 23.26
CA LEU A 9 -18.69 -34.48 24.06
C LEU A 9 -17.18 -34.69 23.88
N LYS A 10 -16.70 -35.93 23.84
CA LYS A 10 -15.29 -36.23 23.60
C LYS A 10 -14.83 -35.87 22.18
N ILE A 11 -15.66 -36.03 21.18
CA ILE A 11 -15.41 -35.63 19.81
C ILE A 11 -15.27 -34.10 19.74
N SER A 12 -16.24 -33.38 20.36
CA SER A 12 -16.17 -31.91 20.43
C SER A 12 -14.93 -31.39 21.17
N GLU A 13 -14.54 -32.04 22.29
CA GLU A 13 -13.30 -31.69 22.99
C GLU A 13 -12.02 -31.99 22.16
N ILE A 14 -12.05 -33.06 21.34
CA ILE A 14 -10.91 -33.40 20.44
C ILE A 14 -10.87 -32.43 19.30
N GLU A 15 -12.00 -32.06 18.71
CA GLU A 15 -12.09 -31.05 17.65
C GLU A 15 -11.58 -29.70 18.15
N GLU A 16 -12.03 -29.25 19.34
CA GLU A 16 -11.55 -28.02 19.97
C GLU A 16 -10.04 -28.06 20.29
N ARG A 17 -9.50 -29.21 20.72
CA ARG A 17 -8.05 -29.38 20.94
C ARG A 17 -7.25 -29.44 19.63
N LEU A 18 -7.80 -30.01 18.57
CA LEU A 18 -7.17 -30.03 17.25
C LEU A 18 -7.19 -28.62 16.64
N GLU A 19 -8.30 -27.92 16.76
CA GLU A 19 -8.41 -26.51 16.36
C GLU A 19 -7.40 -25.65 17.13
N ASN A 20 -7.33 -25.78 18.46
CA ASN A 20 -6.36 -25.06 19.27
C ASN A 20 -4.89 -25.44 18.98
N LYS A 21 -4.60 -26.71 18.68
CA LYS A 21 -3.24 -27.13 18.28
C LYS A 21 -2.86 -26.63 16.90
N SER A 22 -3.79 -26.65 15.94
CA SER A 22 -3.53 -26.14 14.59
C SER A 22 -3.30 -24.61 14.60
N VAL A 23 -3.88 -23.89 15.57
CA VAL A 23 -3.66 -22.45 15.78
C VAL A 23 -2.21 -22.14 16.18
N TYR A 24 -1.40 -23.07 16.67
CA TYR A 24 -0.02 -22.87 17.15
C TYR A 24 1.09 -23.52 16.29
N SER A 25 0.82 -23.88 15.03
CA SER A 25 1.88 -24.42 14.15
C SER A 25 2.82 -23.29 13.65
N GLU A 26 4.09 -23.65 13.40
CA GLU A 26 5.19 -22.70 13.15
C GLU A 26 5.08 -21.80 11.91
N ASN A 27 4.10 -22.03 11.03
CA ASN A 27 3.92 -21.28 9.77
C ASN A 27 2.75 -20.27 9.79
N LYS A 28 2.31 -19.81 10.96
CA LYS A 28 1.18 -18.87 11.03
C LYS A 28 1.64 -17.44 10.87
N ARG A 29 0.89 -16.70 10.07
CA ARG A 29 1.04 -15.26 9.90
C ARG A 29 -0.17 -14.52 10.46
N THR A 30 0.08 -13.32 10.94
CA THR A 30 -0.97 -12.41 11.35
C THR A 30 -1.04 -11.27 10.35
N LEU A 31 -2.18 -11.12 9.68
CA LEU A 31 -2.52 -9.96 8.87
C LEU A 31 -3.22 -8.95 9.76
N ASN A 32 -2.63 -7.80 9.94
CA ASN A 32 -3.23 -6.70 10.68
C ASN A 32 -3.79 -5.68 9.69
N ARG A 33 -5.09 -5.40 9.79
CA ARG A 33 -5.75 -4.28 9.10
C ARG A 33 -6.22 -3.29 10.14
N ASN A 34 -5.76 -2.08 9.99
CA ASN A 34 -6.25 -0.97 10.77
C ASN A 34 -6.96 -0.01 9.81
N PHE A 35 -8.27 0.06 9.88
CA PHE A 35 -9.11 0.89 9.02
C PHE A 35 -9.13 2.36 9.44
N GLY A 36 -8.54 2.71 10.59
CA GLY A 36 -8.49 4.06 11.11
C GLY A 36 -9.85 4.60 11.54
N SER A 37 -10.07 5.87 11.29
CA SER A 37 -11.37 6.49 11.45
C SER A 37 -12.25 6.13 10.26
N VAL A 38 -13.42 5.57 10.52
CA VAL A 38 -14.37 5.09 9.51
C VAL A 38 -15.70 5.79 9.71
N THR A 39 -16.24 6.41 8.68
CA THR A 39 -17.61 6.93 8.70
C THR A 39 -18.57 5.79 8.39
N VAL A 40 -19.47 5.50 9.33
CA VAL A 40 -20.58 4.56 9.16
C VAL A 40 -21.81 5.38 8.75
N PRO A 41 -22.27 5.28 7.49
CA PRO A 41 -23.45 6.03 7.03
C PRO A 41 -24.72 5.49 7.68
N SER A 42 -25.82 6.20 7.54
CA SER A 42 -27.16 5.66 7.84
C SER A 42 -27.49 4.53 6.86
N GLY A 43 -28.10 3.47 7.35
CA GLY A 43 -28.43 2.28 6.56
C GLY A 43 -27.33 1.22 6.63
N GLU A 44 -27.18 0.46 5.55
CA GLU A 44 -26.21 -0.64 5.46
C GLU A 44 -24.88 -0.16 4.88
N SER A 45 -23.78 -0.62 5.47
CA SER A 45 -22.42 -0.39 4.98
C SER A 45 -21.51 -1.55 5.36
N ARG A 46 -20.36 -1.65 4.70
CA ARG A 46 -19.42 -2.77 4.89
C ARG A 46 -17.98 -2.30 4.87
N LEU A 47 -17.14 -2.93 5.68
CA LEU A 47 -15.69 -2.91 5.57
C LEU A 47 -15.26 -4.31 5.11
N ALA A 48 -14.59 -4.39 3.97
CA ALA A 48 -14.11 -5.65 3.44
C ALA A 48 -12.61 -5.83 3.70
N LEU A 49 -12.23 -7.04 4.08
CA LEU A 49 -10.87 -7.49 4.26
C LEU A 49 -10.63 -8.72 3.38
N LYS A 50 -9.84 -8.57 2.33
CA LYS A 50 -9.44 -9.69 1.47
C LYS A 50 -8.16 -10.32 2.00
N PHE A 51 -8.07 -11.63 1.94
CA PHE A 51 -6.89 -12.39 2.33
C PHE A 51 -6.78 -13.69 1.53
N PHE A 52 -5.59 -14.25 1.48
CA PHE A 52 -5.33 -15.53 0.82
C PHE A 52 -4.89 -16.55 1.87
N ALA A 53 -5.62 -17.68 1.98
CA ALA A 53 -5.23 -18.81 2.80
C ALA A 53 -4.30 -19.74 1.99
N GLU A 54 -3.06 -19.91 2.42
CA GLU A 54 -2.10 -20.80 1.75
C GLU A 54 -2.49 -22.27 1.90
N GLN A 55 -3.16 -22.61 2.99
CA GLN A 55 -3.65 -23.95 3.29
C GLN A 55 -5.03 -23.86 3.92
N SER A 56 -5.85 -24.87 3.65
CA SER A 56 -7.14 -25.02 4.33
C SER A 56 -6.93 -25.21 5.83
N GLY A 57 -7.62 -24.43 6.63
CA GLY A 57 -7.47 -24.50 8.09
C GLY A 57 -8.20 -23.39 8.84
N PRO A 58 -8.04 -23.36 10.17
CA PRO A 58 -8.66 -22.35 11.01
C PRO A 58 -7.95 -21.01 10.88
N VAL A 59 -8.75 -19.95 10.83
CA VAL A 59 -8.33 -18.55 10.87
C VAL A 59 -8.93 -17.90 12.10
N ALA A 60 -8.09 -17.29 12.93
CA ALA A 60 -8.52 -16.52 14.09
C ALA A 60 -8.66 -15.04 13.71
N LEU A 61 -9.80 -14.45 14.01
CA LEU A 61 -10.08 -13.02 13.88
C LEU A 61 -10.05 -12.36 15.26
N ASP A 62 -9.38 -11.23 15.37
CA ASP A 62 -9.49 -10.28 16.49
C ASP A 62 -9.91 -8.92 15.88
N LEU A 63 -11.18 -8.52 16.10
CA LEU A 63 -11.76 -7.28 15.60
C LEU A 63 -11.92 -6.29 16.75
N PHE A 64 -11.55 -5.05 16.52
CA PHE A 64 -11.77 -3.94 17.45
C PHE A 64 -12.44 -2.76 16.74
N LEU A 65 -13.50 -2.23 17.35
CA LEU A 65 -14.24 -1.05 16.90
C LEU A 65 -14.36 -0.06 18.06
N ASN A 66 -14.06 1.21 17.81
CA ASN A 66 -14.22 2.28 18.81
C ASN A 66 -15.09 3.40 18.25
N ALA A 67 -16.28 3.57 18.79
CA ALA A 67 -17.22 4.61 18.41
C ALA A 67 -17.18 5.84 19.36
N GLY A 68 -16.49 5.75 20.51
CA GLY A 68 -16.40 6.82 21.50
C GLY A 68 -17.72 7.15 22.22
N ALA A 69 -18.83 6.53 21.80
CA ALA A 69 -20.16 6.66 22.40
C ALA A 69 -21.03 5.46 21.99
N GLU A 70 -22.13 5.26 22.70
CA GLU A 70 -23.10 4.25 22.32
C GLU A 70 -23.80 4.60 21.00
N ARG A 71 -23.91 3.61 20.08
CA ARG A 71 -24.52 3.75 18.75
C ARG A 71 -25.49 2.60 18.50
N SER A 72 -26.68 2.92 18.04
CA SER A 72 -27.69 1.91 17.63
C SER A 72 -27.32 1.37 16.23
N CYS A 73 -26.23 0.62 16.18
CA CYS A 73 -25.68 0.06 14.96
C CYS A 73 -25.40 -1.44 15.17
N GLU A 74 -26.14 -2.28 14.45
CA GLU A 74 -25.90 -3.72 14.45
C GLU A 74 -24.63 -4.01 13.65
N VAL A 75 -23.77 -4.87 14.20
CA VAL A 75 -22.54 -5.32 13.54
C VAL A 75 -22.58 -6.83 13.35
N SER A 76 -22.31 -7.28 12.14
CA SER A 76 -22.18 -8.68 11.81
C SER A 76 -20.91 -8.97 11.00
N LEU A 77 -20.42 -10.19 11.08
CA LEU A 77 -19.28 -10.70 10.33
C LEU A 77 -19.76 -11.66 9.27
N VAL A 78 -19.30 -11.45 8.05
CA VAL A 78 -19.62 -12.29 6.89
C VAL A 78 -18.30 -12.73 6.25
N ALA A 79 -18.12 -14.02 6.00
CA ALA A 79 -17.00 -14.52 5.22
C ALA A 79 -17.54 -15.26 4.00
N ASP A 80 -17.05 -14.88 2.82
CA ASP A 80 -17.45 -15.47 1.54
C ASP A 80 -18.98 -15.62 1.40
N ASP A 81 -19.71 -14.53 1.66
CA ASP A 81 -21.17 -14.44 1.66
C ASP A 81 -21.89 -15.25 2.77
N ALA A 82 -21.17 -15.93 3.65
CA ALA A 82 -21.72 -16.65 4.77
C ALA A 82 -21.64 -15.84 6.07
N VAL A 83 -22.78 -15.65 6.75
CA VAL A 83 -22.80 -14.96 8.05
C VAL A 83 -22.10 -15.82 9.09
N LEU A 84 -20.93 -15.38 9.57
CA LEU A 84 -20.19 -16.05 10.63
C LEU A 84 -20.81 -15.78 11.99
N GLU A 85 -21.15 -14.53 12.26
CA GLU A 85 -21.67 -14.09 13.55
C GLU A 85 -22.37 -12.74 13.47
N ARG A 86 -23.41 -12.56 14.28
CA ARG A 86 -23.92 -11.23 14.69
C ARG A 86 -23.19 -10.83 15.96
N MET A 87 -22.24 -9.90 15.84
CA MET A 87 -21.40 -9.47 16.97
C MET A 87 -22.19 -8.77 18.07
N CYS A 88 -22.92 -7.73 17.70
CA CYS A 88 -23.66 -6.91 18.65
C CYS A 88 -24.84 -6.21 17.98
N PRO A 89 -25.94 -5.99 18.71
CA PRO A 89 -27.08 -5.21 18.23
C PRO A 89 -26.84 -3.70 18.31
N SER A 90 -25.82 -3.26 19.06
CA SER A 90 -25.39 -1.88 19.18
C SER A 90 -23.89 -1.85 19.52
N ILE A 91 -23.20 -0.84 19.03
CA ILE A 91 -21.82 -0.54 19.46
C ILE A 91 -21.92 0.30 20.71
N LYS A 92 -21.39 -0.15 21.85
CA LYS A 92 -21.38 0.63 23.09
C LYS A 92 -20.38 1.77 22.99
N TYR A 93 -19.23 1.66 23.64
CA TYR A 93 -18.14 2.62 23.57
C TYR A 93 -17.04 2.11 22.64
N SER A 94 -16.66 0.89 22.88
CA SER A 94 -15.77 0.09 22.04
C SER A 94 -16.23 -1.36 22.11
N GLU A 95 -16.08 -2.06 20.99
CA GLU A 95 -16.41 -3.47 20.88
C GLU A 95 -15.18 -4.24 20.43
N ARG A 96 -14.98 -5.41 21.00
CA ARG A 96 -13.94 -6.35 20.58
C ARG A 96 -14.55 -7.73 20.40
N ALA A 97 -14.37 -8.27 19.21
CA ALA A 97 -14.77 -9.63 18.91
C ALA A 97 -13.55 -10.49 18.59
N ARG A 98 -13.55 -11.72 19.12
CA ARG A 98 -12.61 -12.75 18.75
C ARG A 98 -13.37 -13.94 18.22
N LYS A 99 -13.06 -14.37 17.00
CA LYS A 99 -13.74 -15.47 16.32
C LYS A 99 -12.74 -16.35 15.61
N ASN A 100 -12.96 -17.66 15.71
CA ASN A 100 -12.29 -18.63 14.85
C ASN A 100 -13.27 -19.12 13.80
N PHE A 101 -12.82 -19.20 12.56
CA PHE A 101 -13.59 -19.77 11.45
C PHE A 101 -12.66 -20.58 10.54
N TYR A 102 -13.23 -21.46 9.77
CA TYR A 102 -12.46 -22.34 8.87
C TYR A 102 -12.50 -21.77 7.45
N CYS A 103 -11.32 -21.70 6.79
CA CYS A 103 -11.20 -21.34 5.38
C CYS A 103 -10.61 -22.50 4.59
N ALA A 104 -11.06 -22.69 3.36
CA ALA A 104 -10.35 -23.50 2.36
C ALA A 104 -9.04 -22.78 1.94
N ALA A 105 -8.14 -23.45 1.24
CA ALA A 105 -7.04 -22.78 0.58
C ALA A 105 -7.58 -21.93 -0.58
N GLY A 106 -7.10 -20.67 -0.70
CA GLY A 106 -7.54 -19.76 -1.75
C GLY A 106 -7.79 -18.34 -1.27
N GLU A 107 -8.39 -17.53 -2.13
CA GLU A 107 -8.81 -16.16 -1.83
C GLU A 107 -10.11 -16.15 -1.05
N HIS A 108 -10.17 -15.28 -0.04
CA HIS A 108 -11.32 -15.09 0.83
C HIS A 108 -11.59 -13.63 1.09
N THR A 109 -12.85 -13.30 1.35
CA THR A 109 -13.27 -11.96 1.76
C THR A 109 -14.00 -12.05 3.10
N LEU A 110 -13.50 -11.32 4.10
CA LEU A 110 -14.18 -11.08 5.36
C LEU A 110 -14.81 -9.70 5.33
N GLU A 111 -16.10 -9.60 5.54
CA GLU A 111 -16.83 -8.35 5.60
C GLU A 111 -17.30 -8.09 7.04
N ILE A 112 -17.10 -6.84 7.49
CA ILE A 112 -17.70 -6.30 8.71
C ILE A 112 -18.88 -5.47 8.25
N CYS A 113 -20.07 -5.99 8.44
CA CYS A 113 -21.31 -5.35 7.99
C CYS A 113 -21.93 -4.53 9.12
N PHE A 114 -22.30 -3.31 8.82
CA PHE A 114 -22.96 -2.36 9.72
C PHE A 114 -24.39 -2.12 9.25
N VAL A 115 -25.35 -2.18 10.16
CA VAL A 115 -26.71 -1.75 9.94
C VAL A 115 -27.00 -0.61 10.93
N ASN A 116 -26.75 0.61 10.47
CA ASN A 116 -26.92 1.82 11.28
C ASN A 116 -28.33 2.37 11.10
N ARG A 117 -29.08 2.43 12.21
CA ARG A 117 -30.47 2.93 12.25
C ARG A 117 -30.58 4.39 12.62
N GLU A 118 -29.47 5.05 12.84
CA GLU A 118 -29.36 6.45 13.22
C GLU A 118 -28.69 7.30 12.13
N ALA A 119 -28.39 8.55 12.41
CA ALA A 119 -27.58 9.40 11.55
C ALA A 119 -26.16 8.83 11.40
N ALA A 120 -25.47 9.22 10.31
CA ALA A 120 -24.08 8.82 10.11
C ALA A 120 -23.20 9.21 11.31
N PHE A 121 -22.30 8.34 11.70
CA PHE A 121 -21.34 8.56 12.76
C PHE A 121 -19.94 8.08 12.36
N SER A 122 -18.92 8.53 13.08
CA SER A 122 -17.55 8.07 12.86
C SER A 122 -17.12 7.09 13.94
N LEU A 123 -16.56 5.95 13.54
CA LEU A 123 -15.68 5.16 14.39
C LEU A 123 -14.34 5.90 14.48
N PHE A 124 -13.85 6.16 15.67
CA PHE A 124 -12.52 6.77 15.89
C PHE A 124 -11.39 5.83 15.50
N SER A 125 -11.63 4.54 15.66
CA SER A 125 -10.73 3.49 15.16
C SER A 125 -11.48 2.19 14.91
N ALA A 126 -11.10 1.52 13.82
CA ALA A 126 -11.52 0.17 13.52
C ALA A 126 -10.28 -0.64 13.09
N SER A 127 -10.11 -1.84 13.61
CA SER A 127 -8.99 -2.70 13.23
C SER A 127 -9.38 -4.17 13.28
N ALA A 128 -8.78 -4.96 12.41
CA ALA A 128 -8.93 -6.42 12.37
C ALA A 128 -7.56 -7.09 12.26
N ALA A 129 -7.35 -8.15 13.02
CA ALA A 129 -6.20 -9.03 12.89
C ALA A 129 -6.66 -10.43 12.54
N LEU A 130 -6.17 -10.99 11.43
CA LEU A 130 -6.39 -12.37 11.03
C LEU A 130 -5.12 -13.18 11.26
N THR A 131 -5.23 -14.29 11.95
CA THR A 131 -4.09 -15.18 12.22
C THR A 131 -4.41 -16.59 11.72
N GLY A 132 -3.55 -17.12 10.82
CA GLY A 132 -3.73 -18.43 10.23
C GLY A 132 -2.59 -18.80 9.28
N SER A 133 -2.74 -19.85 8.49
CA SER A 133 -1.86 -20.15 7.37
C SER A 133 -2.20 -19.21 6.20
N LEU A 134 -1.82 -17.95 6.36
CA LEU A 134 -2.14 -16.87 5.44
C LEU A 134 -0.92 -16.51 4.61
N ALA A 135 -1.13 -16.21 3.33
CA ALA A 135 -0.08 -15.61 2.51
C ALA A 135 0.38 -14.30 3.16
N ALA A 136 1.65 -13.98 3.00
CA ALA A 136 2.09 -12.61 3.23
C ALA A 136 1.17 -11.71 2.41
N ASP A 137 0.71 -10.61 3.00
CA ASP A 137 -0.22 -9.68 2.36
C ASP A 137 0.31 -9.29 0.97
N ALA A 138 -0.01 -10.13 0.01
CA ALA A 138 0.10 -9.83 -1.38
C ALA A 138 -1.20 -9.13 -1.80
N SER A 139 -1.54 -8.06 -1.10
CA SER A 139 -2.26 -7.00 -1.79
C SER A 139 -1.44 -6.77 -3.05
N PRO A 140 -1.98 -6.93 -4.25
CA PRO A 140 -1.26 -6.55 -5.45
C PRO A 140 -0.75 -5.16 -5.15
N ALA A 141 0.57 -5.00 -5.11
CA ALA A 141 1.16 -3.74 -4.71
C ALA A 141 0.70 -2.73 -5.74
N ALA A 142 -0.43 -2.09 -5.49
CA ALA A 142 -0.90 -1.03 -6.34
C ALA A 142 0.21 0.01 -6.32
N ALA A 143 0.93 0.12 -7.43
CA ALA A 143 1.91 1.18 -7.58
C ALA A 143 1.15 2.39 -8.09
N PHE A 144 1.39 3.52 -7.48
CA PHE A 144 0.78 4.80 -7.84
C PHE A 144 1.86 5.82 -8.13
N CYS A 145 1.64 6.68 -9.11
CA CYS A 145 2.52 7.83 -9.34
C CYS A 145 1.76 9.01 -9.95
N VAL A 146 2.32 10.20 -9.78
CA VAL A 146 1.87 11.47 -10.33
C VAL A 146 2.97 12.00 -11.25
N SER A 147 2.62 12.62 -12.38
CA SER A 147 3.59 13.40 -13.18
C SER A 147 4.02 14.63 -12.41
N GLY A 148 5.24 15.14 -12.67
CA GLY A 148 5.79 16.27 -11.93
C GLY A 148 4.93 17.55 -12.02
N GLY A 149 4.16 17.73 -13.09
CA GLY A 149 3.19 18.83 -13.23
C GLY A 149 1.82 18.55 -12.64
N GLY A 150 1.56 17.36 -12.11
CA GLY A 150 0.25 16.98 -11.57
C GLY A 150 -0.86 16.81 -12.62
N GLU A 151 -0.50 16.78 -13.91
CA GLU A 151 -1.46 16.67 -15.01
C GLU A 151 -1.94 15.24 -15.26
N TYR A 152 -1.12 14.26 -14.89
CA TYR A 152 -1.37 12.84 -15.14
C TYR A 152 -1.08 12.00 -13.92
N TYR A 153 -1.91 10.97 -13.73
CA TYR A 153 -1.78 9.96 -12.66
C TYR A 153 -1.72 8.58 -13.27
N ALA A 154 -0.98 7.68 -12.67
CA ALA A 154 -0.95 6.28 -13.07
C ALA A 154 -1.14 5.37 -11.86
N VAL A 155 -1.92 4.31 -12.06
CA VAL A 155 -2.19 3.26 -11.08
C VAL A 155 -1.88 1.92 -11.73
N SER A 156 -1.08 1.10 -11.05
CA SER A 156 -0.86 -0.30 -11.43
C SER A 156 -1.62 -1.20 -10.47
N ASP A 157 -2.54 -1.99 -11.00
CA ASP A 157 -3.27 -3.00 -10.26
C ASP A 157 -3.52 -4.24 -11.14
N ASP A 158 -3.73 -5.41 -10.52
CA ASP A 158 -4.21 -6.66 -11.14
C ASP A 158 -3.73 -6.93 -12.59
N GLY A 159 -2.49 -6.55 -12.92
CA GLY A 159 -1.92 -6.80 -14.25
C GLY A 159 -2.23 -5.72 -15.29
N ALA A 160 -2.73 -4.56 -14.88
CA ALA A 160 -2.93 -3.41 -15.74
C ALA A 160 -2.31 -2.14 -15.13
N VAL A 161 -1.82 -1.24 -15.99
CA VAL A 161 -1.48 0.13 -15.63
C VAL A 161 -2.49 1.05 -16.30
N ARG A 162 -3.25 1.80 -15.49
CA ARG A 162 -4.24 2.77 -15.93
C ARG A 162 -3.69 4.18 -15.77
N ILE A 163 -3.90 5.02 -16.76
CA ILE A 163 -3.49 6.42 -16.78
C ILE A 163 -4.73 7.30 -16.71
N PHE A 164 -4.70 8.30 -15.85
CA PHE A 164 -5.77 9.25 -15.61
C PHE A 164 -5.28 10.68 -15.85
N ASP A 165 -6.19 11.57 -16.20
CA ASP A 165 -5.97 13.02 -16.19
C ASP A 165 -6.17 13.63 -14.79
N ALA A 166 -5.96 14.93 -14.68
CA ALA A 166 -6.12 15.69 -13.42
C ALA A 166 -7.56 15.66 -12.84
N THR A 167 -8.56 15.31 -13.66
CA THR A 167 -9.96 15.16 -13.22
C THR A 167 -10.32 13.73 -12.85
N LEU A 168 -9.32 12.82 -12.85
CA LEU A 168 -9.44 11.38 -12.63
C LEU A 168 -10.24 10.66 -13.73
N GLY A 169 -10.33 11.24 -14.93
CA GLY A 169 -10.82 10.58 -16.13
C GLY A 169 -9.79 9.60 -16.69
N GLU A 170 -10.16 8.34 -16.89
CA GLU A 170 -9.23 7.34 -17.45
C GLU A 170 -8.93 7.67 -18.92
N LEU A 171 -7.66 7.91 -19.23
CA LEU A 171 -7.17 8.23 -20.56
C LEU A 171 -6.71 6.99 -21.31
N LYS A 172 -6.06 6.07 -20.64
CA LYS A 172 -5.46 4.88 -21.25
C LYS A 172 -5.21 3.77 -20.23
N SER A 173 -5.28 2.53 -20.74
CA SER A 173 -4.89 1.34 -19.99
C SER A 173 -3.87 0.52 -20.77
N PHE A 174 -2.90 -0.06 -20.05
CA PHE A 174 -1.91 -0.99 -20.58
C PHE A 174 -2.02 -2.31 -19.82
N SER A 175 -2.20 -3.42 -20.53
CA SER A 175 -2.20 -4.78 -19.94
C SER A 175 -0.77 -5.20 -19.57
N VAL A 176 -0.22 -4.65 -18.51
CA VAL A 176 1.11 -4.97 -17.98
C VAL A 176 1.04 -5.04 -16.46
N LYS A 177 1.69 -6.05 -15.89
CA LYS A 177 1.91 -6.12 -14.46
C LYS A 177 3.14 -5.29 -14.13
N ALA A 178 2.98 -4.30 -13.26
CA ALA A 178 4.06 -3.42 -12.85
C ALA A 178 4.12 -3.31 -11.32
N ASP A 179 5.28 -3.62 -10.76
CA ASP A 179 5.52 -3.54 -9.32
C ASP A 179 5.87 -2.11 -8.87
N ARG A 180 6.36 -1.31 -9.80
CA ARG A 180 6.72 0.09 -9.62
C ARG A 180 6.45 0.87 -10.90
N ILE A 181 5.91 2.08 -10.78
CA ILE A 181 5.62 2.98 -11.90
C ILE A 181 6.11 4.41 -11.61
N ALA A 182 6.41 5.15 -12.65
CA ALA A 182 6.61 6.61 -12.62
C ALA A 182 6.18 7.21 -13.96
N LEU A 183 5.74 8.46 -13.95
CA LEU A 183 5.41 9.24 -15.13
C LEU A 183 6.41 10.36 -15.33
N SER A 184 6.89 10.52 -16.56
CA SER A 184 7.61 11.70 -16.99
C SER A 184 6.62 12.75 -17.49
N ASP A 185 6.92 14.01 -17.22
CA ASP A 185 6.23 15.20 -17.74
C ASP A 185 7.06 15.95 -18.81
N ALA A 186 8.13 15.34 -19.30
CA ALA A 186 8.96 15.92 -20.36
C ALA A 186 8.26 15.78 -21.72
N GLY A 187 7.47 16.78 -22.11
CA GLY A 187 6.72 16.76 -23.37
C GLY A 187 5.52 15.80 -23.32
N ALA A 188 5.45 14.85 -24.25
CA ALA A 188 4.45 13.79 -24.15
C ALA A 188 4.79 12.85 -22.99
N PRO A 189 3.85 12.53 -22.09
CA PRO A 189 4.14 11.74 -20.92
C PRO A 189 4.64 10.33 -21.29
N VAL A 190 5.71 9.90 -20.63
CA VAL A 190 6.30 8.57 -20.76
C VAL A 190 6.06 7.82 -19.44
N LEU A 191 5.45 6.66 -19.55
CA LEU A 191 5.31 5.73 -18.44
C LEU A 191 6.61 4.92 -18.30
N PHE A 192 7.22 4.98 -17.12
CA PHE A 192 8.27 4.06 -16.69
C PHE A 192 7.69 3.04 -15.73
N TYR A 193 8.10 1.78 -15.85
CA TYR A 193 7.60 0.73 -14.95
C TYR A 193 8.59 -0.43 -14.81
N VAL A 194 8.54 -1.11 -13.67
CA VAL A 194 9.25 -2.36 -13.44
C VAL A 194 8.31 -3.52 -13.73
N SER A 195 8.74 -4.41 -14.59
CA SER A 195 8.08 -5.69 -14.85
C SER A 195 9.14 -6.76 -15.04
N ASP A 196 9.00 -7.90 -14.35
CA ASP A 196 9.94 -9.02 -14.42
C ASP A 196 11.41 -8.62 -14.23
N GLY A 197 11.66 -7.72 -13.27
CA GLY A 197 13.00 -7.21 -12.97
C GLY A 197 13.60 -6.30 -14.05
N LYS A 198 12.81 -5.79 -14.98
CA LYS A 198 13.25 -4.85 -16.03
C LYS A 198 12.60 -3.50 -15.81
N ILE A 199 13.38 -2.43 -15.96
CA ILE A 199 12.82 -1.09 -16.13
C ILE A 199 12.50 -0.90 -17.60
N LEU A 200 11.23 -0.69 -17.87
CA LEU A 200 10.67 -0.48 -19.19
C LEU A 200 10.12 0.95 -19.29
N CYS A 201 10.10 1.50 -20.49
CA CYS A 201 9.45 2.77 -20.77
C CYS A 201 8.52 2.66 -21.97
N ARG A 202 7.43 3.46 -21.95
CA ARG A 202 6.44 3.51 -23.01
C ARG A 202 5.82 4.89 -23.10
N SER A 203 5.67 5.43 -24.31
CA SER A 203 4.88 6.65 -24.52
C SER A 203 3.41 6.41 -24.17
N VAL A 204 2.81 7.32 -23.42
CA VAL A 204 1.40 7.22 -23.01
C VAL A 204 0.48 7.35 -24.23
N PHE A 205 0.72 8.33 -25.12
CA PHE A 205 -0.10 8.60 -26.29
C PHE A 205 0.44 8.03 -27.59
N GLY A 206 1.69 7.53 -27.58
CA GLY A 206 2.30 6.91 -28.75
C GLY A 206 1.85 5.46 -28.99
N GLN A 207 2.20 4.95 -30.17
CA GLN A 207 1.96 3.54 -30.54
C GLN A 207 3.20 2.66 -30.35
N THR A 208 4.27 3.19 -29.79
CA THR A 208 5.54 2.48 -29.63
C THR A 208 5.43 1.31 -28.64
N GLN A 209 6.13 0.23 -28.96
CA GLN A 209 6.34 -0.88 -28.02
C GLN A 209 7.17 -0.41 -26.84
N ALA A 210 7.07 -1.10 -25.71
CA ALA A 210 7.89 -0.80 -24.54
C ALA A 210 9.38 -1.02 -24.85
N ALA A 211 10.21 -0.04 -24.52
CA ALA A 211 11.65 -0.14 -24.60
C ALA A 211 12.27 -0.49 -23.24
N THR A 212 13.30 -1.32 -23.22
CA THR A 212 14.01 -1.70 -21.99
C THR A 212 15.11 -0.71 -21.68
N LEU A 213 15.08 -0.11 -20.49
CA LEU A 213 16.09 0.85 -20.03
C LEU A 213 17.15 0.20 -19.11
N ALA A 214 16.77 -0.72 -18.26
CA ALA A 214 17.68 -1.43 -17.36
C ALA A 214 17.18 -2.84 -17.05
N LEU A 215 18.11 -3.72 -16.68
CA LEU A 215 17.85 -5.12 -16.30
C LEU A 215 18.09 -5.35 -14.81
N ASN A 216 17.43 -6.34 -14.23
CA ASN A 216 17.57 -6.79 -12.83
C ASN A 216 17.33 -5.66 -11.81
N ALA A 217 16.41 -4.74 -12.12
CA ALA A 217 16.04 -3.65 -11.23
C ALA A 217 14.90 -4.06 -10.28
N ALA A 218 15.07 -3.75 -8.99
CA ALA A 218 14.07 -4.01 -7.96
C ALA A 218 13.16 -2.81 -7.69
N ASP A 219 13.71 -1.59 -7.79
CA ASP A 219 12.98 -0.33 -7.62
C ASP A 219 13.70 0.78 -8.37
N PHE A 220 12.99 1.88 -8.66
CA PHE A 220 13.58 3.04 -9.30
C PHE A 220 12.88 4.34 -8.89
N ALA A 221 13.58 5.46 -9.13
CA ALA A 221 13.05 6.82 -9.06
C ALA A 221 13.45 7.57 -10.34
N TYR A 222 12.52 8.30 -10.90
CA TYR A 222 12.76 9.22 -12.01
C TYR A 222 12.81 10.66 -11.49
N MET A 223 13.75 11.44 -11.99
CA MET A 223 13.91 12.86 -11.70
C MET A 223 14.07 13.61 -13.04
N ARG A 224 13.28 14.65 -13.24
CA ARG A 224 13.42 15.53 -14.39
C ARG A 224 14.68 16.40 -14.23
N ILE A 225 15.47 16.53 -15.28
CA ILE A 225 16.62 17.46 -15.36
C ILE A 225 16.28 18.64 -16.27
N SER A 226 15.64 18.36 -17.41
CA SER A 226 15.22 19.36 -18.40
C SER A 226 14.01 18.87 -19.20
N ALA A 227 13.57 19.66 -20.16
CA ALA A 227 12.50 19.25 -21.07
C ALA A 227 12.84 18.01 -21.92
N SER A 228 14.12 17.73 -22.16
CA SER A 228 14.61 16.63 -23.01
C SER A 228 15.46 15.58 -22.25
N ALA A 229 15.65 15.73 -20.95
CA ALA A 229 16.47 14.82 -20.18
C ALA A 229 15.97 14.64 -18.73
N GLY A 230 16.16 13.45 -18.21
CA GLY A 230 15.95 13.10 -16.80
C GLY A 230 17.07 12.22 -16.28
N ALA A 231 17.09 12.00 -14.98
CA ALA A 231 17.91 10.97 -14.35
C ALA A 231 17.02 9.88 -13.80
N MET A 232 17.44 8.65 -13.96
CA MET A 232 16.82 7.50 -13.32
C MET A 232 17.80 6.89 -12.35
N TYR A 233 17.39 6.81 -11.10
CA TYR A 233 18.09 6.09 -10.05
C TYR A 233 17.41 4.75 -9.87
N PHE A 234 18.12 3.66 -9.77
CA PHE A 234 17.54 2.36 -9.62
C PHE A 234 18.38 1.42 -8.75
N ILE A 235 17.74 0.42 -8.19
CA ILE A 235 18.35 -0.56 -7.30
C ILE A 235 18.49 -1.87 -8.06
N ARG A 236 19.71 -2.37 -8.14
CA ARG A 236 20.07 -3.68 -8.67
C ARG A 236 21.04 -4.36 -7.69
N ASP A 237 20.79 -5.61 -7.35
CA ASP A 237 21.61 -6.40 -6.40
C ASP A 237 21.86 -5.66 -5.08
N LYS A 238 20.82 -4.93 -4.60
CA LYS A 238 20.87 -4.12 -3.36
C LYS A 238 21.86 -2.94 -3.40
N LYS A 239 22.31 -2.56 -4.59
CA LYS A 239 23.16 -1.40 -4.85
C LYS A 239 22.41 -0.36 -5.66
N LEU A 240 22.77 0.91 -5.48
CA LEU A 240 22.17 2.03 -6.20
C LEU A 240 22.97 2.35 -7.46
N PHE A 241 22.25 2.53 -8.56
CA PHE A 241 22.79 2.94 -9.87
C PHE A 241 22.05 4.18 -10.35
N ARG A 242 22.68 4.91 -11.26
CA ARG A 242 22.11 6.06 -11.95
C ARG A 242 22.37 5.95 -13.45
N THR A 243 21.38 6.34 -14.26
CA THR A 243 21.53 6.57 -15.70
C THR A 243 20.81 7.85 -16.10
N ILE A 244 21.27 8.49 -17.18
CA ILE A 244 20.57 9.64 -17.77
C ILE A 244 19.60 9.10 -18.82
N ILE A 245 18.37 9.59 -18.79
CA ILE A 245 17.33 9.32 -19.77
C ILE A 245 17.22 10.53 -20.68
N ASN A 246 17.39 10.31 -21.97
CA ASN A 246 17.20 11.33 -22.98
C ASN A 246 15.88 11.09 -23.72
N PHE A 247 15.10 12.14 -23.91
CA PHE A 247 13.85 12.13 -24.63
C PHE A 247 14.03 12.75 -26.02
N SER A 248 13.63 12.01 -27.04
CA SER A 248 13.63 12.48 -28.43
C SER A 248 12.42 11.89 -29.16
N ASN A 249 11.61 12.76 -29.78
CA ASN A 249 10.44 12.35 -30.56
C ASN A 249 9.45 11.42 -29.83
N GLY A 250 9.29 11.62 -28.49
CA GLY A 250 8.43 10.78 -27.66
C GLY A 250 9.02 9.41 -27.27
N GLU A 251 10.27 9.16 -27.59
CA GLU A 251 11.03 7.99 -27.17
C GLU A 251 12.00 8.33 -26.05
N ALA A 252 12.23 7.38 -25.14
CA ALA A 252 13.19 7.51 -24.07
C ALA A 252 14.35 6.52 -24.26
N THR A 253 15.58 7.02 -24.15
CA THR A 253 16.79 6.22 -24.25
C THR A 253 17.69 6.42 -23.04
N ALA A 254 18.25 5.32 -22.49
CA ALA A 254 19.18 5.37 -21.38
C ALA A 254 20.63 5.52 -21.85
N SER A 255 21.39 6.36 -21.15
CA SER A 255 22.84 6.47 -21.29
C SER A 255 23.54 5.36 -20.49
N GLN A 256 24.89 5.42 -20.43
CA GLN A 256 25.66 4.49 -19.62
C GLN A 256 25.29 4.56 -18.13
N GLU A 257 25.14 3.41 -17.51
CA GLU A 257 24.87 3.30 -16.08
C GLU A 257 26.14 3.59 -15.26
N THR A 258 25.96 4.29 -14.15
CA THR A 258 27.00 4.55 -13.16
C THR A 258 26.56 4.10 -11.78
N ALA A 259 27.44 3.41 -11.06
CA ALA A 259 27.16 3.11 -9.65
C ALA A 259 27.18 4.42 -8.84
N VAL A 260 26.19 4.59 -7.98
CA VAL A 260 26.15 5.72 -7.05
C VAL A 260 26.84 5.28 -5.77
N ASP A 261 27.96 5.91 -5.45
CA ASP A 261 28.64 5.73 -4.17
C ASP A 261 27.80 6.40 -3.08
N ALA A 262 26.89 5.65 -2.55
CA ALA A 262 26.07 6.12 -1.46
C ALA A 262 26.77 5.78 -0.14
N SER A 263 26.95 6.78 0.71
CA SER A 263 27.53 6.68 2.05
C SER A 263 26.71 5.88 3.05
N PHE A 264 25.81 5.01 2.56
CA PHE A 264 25.04 4.09 3.40
C PHE A 264 25.66 2.68 3.31
N SER A 265 25.93 2.09 4.45
CA SER A 265 26.49 0.73 4.57
C SER A 265 25.43 -0.37 4.43
N ASP A 266 24.17 -0.01 4.13
CA ASP A 266 23.02 -0.89 4.18
C ASP A 266 22.58 -1.32 2.77
N LYS A 267 21.88 -2.46 2.70
CA LYS A 267 21.36 -2.98 1.42
C LYS A 267 20.13 -2.19 1.00
N ALA A 268 20.22 -1.47 -0.11
CA ALA A 268 19.13 -0.67 -0.66
C ALA A 268 17.95 -1.53 -1.12
N THR A 269 16.74 -1.10 -0.80
CA THR A 269 15.47 -1.76 -1.18
C THR A 269 14.51 -0.83 -1.91
N ARG A 270 14.51 0.47 -1.61
CA ARG A 270 13.70 1.49 -2.29
C ARG A 270 14.49 2.79 -2.45
N VAL A 271 14.20 3.54 -3.50
CA VAL A 271 14.82 4.83 -3.81
C VAL A 271 13.79 5.86 -4.22
N ARG A 272 13.95 7.11 -3.75
CA ARG A 272 13.21 8.30 -4.20
C ARG A 272 14.16 9.46 -4.36
N VAL A 273 13.86 10.35 -5.31
CA VAL A 273 14.65 11.55 -5.55
C VAL A 273 13.69 12.72 -5.77
N PRO A 274 13.02 13.19 -4.73
CA PRO A 274 12.19 14.38 -4.83
C PRO A 274 13.03 15.59 -5.14
N THR A 275 12.47 16.51 -5.94
CA THR A 275 13.09 17.74 -6.38
C THR A 275 12.13 18.88 -6.11
N ASP A 276 12.61 19.97 -5.54
CA ASP A 276 11.84 21.19 -5.32
C ASP A 276 11.69 22.03 -6.60
N GLU A 277 10.97 23.12 -6.49
CA GLU A 277 10.75 24.07 -7.59
C GLU A 277 12.05 24.78 -8.05
N ASN A 278 13.08 24.86 -7.21
CA ASN A 278 14.38 25.43 -7.52
C ASN A 278 15.31 24.45 -8.25
N GLY A 279 14.92 23.17 -8.32
CA GLY A 279 15.72 22.11 -8.91
C GLY A 279 16.65 21.41 -7.90
N ASP A 280 16.58 21.77 -6.61
CA ASP A 280 17.32 21.09 -5.57
C ASP A 280 16.70 19.72 -5.30
N SER A 281 17.52 18.68 -5.27
CA SER A 281 17.06 17.30 -5.12
C SER A 281 17.63 16.63 -3.88
N VAL A 282 16.85 15.76 -3.28
CA VAL A 282 17.21 14.98 -2.09
C VAL A 282 17.17 13.50 -2.43
N LEU A 283 18.28 12.80 -2.21
CA LEU A 283 18.33 11.35 -2.38
C LEU A 283 17.82 10.64 -1.12
N VAL A 284 16.75 9.90 -1.26
CA VAL A 284 16.13 9.11 -0.18
C VAL A 284 16.25 7.63 -0.53
N VAL A 285 16.89 6.84 0.32
CA VAL A 285 17.09 5.41 0.11
C VAL A 285 16.61 4.64 1.34
N GLN A 286 15.72 3.67 1.12
CA GLN A 286 15.32 2.70 2.13
C GLN A 286 16.33 1.55 2.14
N GLY A 287 16.98 1.34 3.27
CA GLY A 287 17.79 0.16 3.55
C GLY A 287 17.08 -0.83 4.48
N GLN A 288 17.78 -1.89 4.85
CA GLN A 288 17.26 -2.88 5.81
C GLN A 288 17.10 -2.32 7.23
N SER A 289 17.97 -1.39 7.63
CA SER A 289 18.04 -0.86 8.99
C SER A 289 17.44 0.53 9.17
N GLY A 290 16.87 1.12 8.10
CA GLY A 290 16.23 2.45 8.15
C GLY A 290 16.26 3.19 6.83
N LEU A 291 15.85 4.44 6.88
CA LEU A 291 15.91 5.39 5.77
C LEU A 291 17.22 6.18 5.80
N TYR A 292 17.75 6.48 4.63
CA TYR A 292 18.91 7.34 4.43
C TYR A 292 18.53 8.54 3.58
N VAL A 293 18.74 9.74 4.08
CA VAL A 293 18.47 11.00 3.39
C VAL A 293 19.82 11.68 3.17
N ASN A 294 20.26 11.80 1.90
CA ASN A 294 21.61 12.27 1.55
C ASN A 294 22.71 11.61 2.40
N GLY A 295 22.55 10.32 2.71
CA GLY A 295 23.49 9.56 3.55
C GLY A 295 23.24 9.63 5.06
N ALA A 296 22.48 10.59 5.57
CA ALA A 296 22.10 10.64 6.98
C ALA A 296 21.00 9.61 7.29
N ARG A 297 21.20 8.82 8.35
CA ARG A 297 20.27 7.75 8.73
C ARG A 297 19.13 8.25 9.62
N LEU A 298 17.90 7.94 9.21
CA LEU A 298 16.68 8.10 9.99
C LEU A 298 16.13 6.72 10.42
N ARG A 299 15.59 6.63 11.63
CA ARG A 299 14.93 5.42 12.14
C ARG A 299 13.48 5.35 11.66
N LEU A 300 13.29 5.31 10.36
CA LEU A 300 12.00 5.20 9.69
C LEU A 300 12.04 4.03 8.71
N SER A 301 10.88 3.49 8.37
CA SER A 301 10.70 2.40 7.41
C SER A 301 9.42 2.60 6.58
N GLY A 302 9.23 1.76 5.58
CA GLY A 302 8.00 1.77 4.78
C GLY A 302 7.94 2.87 3.73
N LEU A 303 9.08 3.41 3.25
CA LEU A 303 9.12 4.45 2.22
C LEU A 303 8.29 4.06 1.00
N THR A 304 7.28 4.84 0.68
CA THR A 304 6.45 4.69 -0.51
C THR A 304 6.73 5.80 -1.50
N ASP A 305 6.69 7.05 -1.05
CA ASP A 305 6.91 8.22 -1.87
C ASP A 305 7.62 9.33 -1.08
N ALA A 306 8.08 10.38 -1.77
CA ALA A 306 8.72 11.52 -1.13
C ALA A 306 8.50 12.78 -1.97
N VAL A 307 8.33 13.91 -1.32
CA VAL A 307 8.26 15.24 -1.92
C VAL A 307 9.14 16.20 -1.13
N PHE A 308 9.78 17.15 -1.83
CA PHE A 308 10.64 18.16 -1.23
C PHE A 308 10.08 19.53 -1.60
N GLU A 309 9.61 20.30 -0.62
CA GLU A 309 8.97 21.60 -0.80
C GLU A 309 9.38 22.54 0.34
N ASP A 310 9.68 23.77 0.03
CA ASP A 310 10.02 24.85 1.01
C ASP A 310 11.08 24.43 2.03
N GLY A 311 12.07 23.65 1.60
CA GLY A 311 13.13 23.16 2.47
C GLY A 311 12.70 22.02 3.42
N VAL A 312 11.49 21.52 3.28
CA VAL A 312 10.95 20.39 4.07
C VAL A 312 10.83 19.16 3.18
N LEU A 313 11.45 18.07 3.60
CA LEU A 313 11.26 16.77 2.99
C LEU A 313 10.08 16.06 3.67
N LYS A 314 9.02 15.79 2.89
CA LYS A 314 7.88 15.01 3.32
C LYS A 314 8.07 13.58 2.81
N LEU A 315 8.04 12.60 3.70
CA LEU A 315 8.20 11.19 3.39
C LEU A 315 6.86 10.49 3.60
N LEU A 316 6.33 9.90 2.55
CA LEU A 316 5.18 9.02 2.65
C LEU A 316 5.66 7.63 3.04
N LEU A 317 5.18 7.16 4.19
CA LEU A 317 5.51 5.87 4.77
C LEU A 317 4.25 5.01 4.83
N GLU A 318 4.36 3.76 4.44
CA GLU A 318 3.28 2.79 4.55
C GLU A 318 3.74 1.65 5.45
N GLU A 319 2.97 1.41 6.51
CA GLU A 319 3.18 0.31 7.44
C GLU A 319 1.83 -0.40 7.66
N ASN A 320 1.71 -1.63 7.21
CA ASN A 320 0.49 -2.46 7.35
C ASN A 320 -0.78 -1.79 6.75
N GLY A 321 -0.66 -1.19 5.58
CA GLY A 321 -1.75 -0.50 4.91
C GLY A 321 -2.06 0.90 5.47
N LEU A 322 -1.37 1.36 6.52
CA LEU A 322 -1.51 2.71 7.06
C LEU A 322 -0.49 3.65 6.40
N ALA A 323 -0.98 4.64 5.68
CA ALA A 323 -0.18 5.75 5.19
C ALA A 323 0.07 6.78 6.30
N SER A 324 1.33 7.20 6.42
CA SER A 324 1.76 8.24 7.35
C SER A 324 2.69 9.20 6.61
N VAL A 325 2.65 10.48 6.95
CA VAL A 325 3.59 11.49 6.44
C VAL A 325 4.56 11.87 7.55
N ALA A 326 5.84 11.73 7.28
CA ALA A 326 6.91 12.16 8.16
C ALA A 326 7.58 13.42 7.58
N TYR A 327 7.75 14.43 8.40
CA TYR A 327 8.34 15.70 8.04
C TYR A 327 9.80 15.74 8.50
N VAL A 328 10.71 16.01 7.59
CA VAL A 328 12.14 16.09 7.84
C VAL A 328 12.64 17.46 7.41
N ASP A 329 13.28 18.17 8.31
CA ASP A 329 13.94 19.43 7.99
C ASP A 329 15.10 19.20 7.00
N GLY A 330 15.06 19.83 5.83
CA GLY A 330 15.99 19.56 4.74
C GLY A 330 17.42 19.97 5.05
N ALA A 331 17.63 20.96 5.92
CA ALA A 331 18.95 21.46 6.27
C ALA A 331 19.60 20.61 7.37
N SER A 332 18.87 20.30 8.43
CA SER A 332 19.39 19.52 9.57
C SER A 332 19.23 18.01 9.41
N LEU A 333 18.42 17.57 8.45
CA LEU A 333 18.03 16.17 8.20
C LEU A 333 17.43 15.49 9.45
N ARG A 334 16.69 16.26 10.26
CA ARG A 334 16.03 15.77 11.46
C ARG A 334 14.53 15.61 11.24
N LEU A 335 13.99 14.53 11.77
CA LEU A 335 12.55 14.34 11.85
C LEU A 335 11.95 15.41 12.77
N THR A 336 11.02 16.19 12.22
CA THR A 336 10.31 17.25 12.98
C THR A 336 8.93 16.81 13.42
N ASP A 337 8.23 16.00 12.59
CA ASP A 337 6.89 15.48 12.90
C ASP A 337 6.60 14.19 12.14
N LYS A 338 5.61 13.42 12.59
CA LYS A 338 5.05 12.25 11.88
C LYS A 338 3.54 12.17 12.12
N GLN A 339 2.78 12.33 11.06
CA GLN A 339 1.32 12.31 11.08
C GLN A 339 0.78 11.05 10.40
N LYS A 340 -0.17 10.36 11.05
CA LYS A 340 -0.96 9.29 10.42
C LYS A 340 -2.06 9.92 9.57
N VAL A 341 -2.22 9.44 8.34
CA VAL A 341 -3.18 10.04 7.41
C VAL A 341 -4.36 9.11 7.18
N CYS A 342 -4.16 7.97 6.52
CA CYS A 342 -5.26 7.10 6.14
C CYS A 342 -4.81 5.66 5.88
N PHE A 343 -5.80 4.77 5.74
CA PHE A 343 -5.58 3.42 5.22
C PHE A 343 -5.86 3.38 3.74
N CYS A 344 -4.99 2.71 2.98
CA CYS A 344 -5.09 2.59 1.54
C CYS A 344 -4.28 1.39 1.04
N ASP A 345 -4.60 0.92 -0.16
CA ASP A 345 -3.84 -0.12 -0.85
C ASP A 345 -2.56 0.46 -1.45
N ALA A 346 -2.60 1.72 -1.90
CA ALA A 346 -1.45 2.49 -2.35
C ALA A 346 -1.71 3.98 -2.17
N ALA A 347 -0.63 4.75 -2.01
CA ALA A 347 -0.69 6.20 -1.99
C ALA A 347 0.55 6.82 -2.62
N CYS A 348 0.39 8.05 -3.14
CA CYS A 348 1.48 8.94 -3.50
C CYS A 348 1.11 10.38 -3.20
N PHE A 349 2.08 11.27 -3.17
CA PHE A 349 1.81 12.70 -3.04
C PHE A 349 1.10 13.23 -4.30
N ALA A 350 0.03 13.98 -4.07
CA ALA A 350 -0.72 14.68 -5.12
C ALA A 350 -0.31 16.15 -5.24
N GLY A 351 0.54 16.62 -4.32
CA GLY A 351 1.00 18.00 -4.13
C GLY A 351 0.96 18.36 -2.65
N GLY A 352 1.51 19.48 -2.30
CA GLY A 352 1.76 20.06 -0.98
C GLY A 352 1.13 19.46 0.27
N SER A 353 -0.18 19.27 0.32
CA SER A 353 -0.91 18.81 1.51
C SER A 353 -1.94 17.73 1.21
N SER A 354 -1.82 17.04 0.08
CA SER A 354 -2.77 15.99 -0.30
C SER A 354 -2.08 14.75 -0.87
N LEU A 355 -2.71 13.60 -0.66
CA LEU A 355 -2.33 12.31 -1.22
C LEU A 355 -3.38 11.86 -2.24
N PHE A 356 -2.94 11.26 -3.34
CA PHE A 356 -3.75 10.31 -4.06
C PHE A 356 -3.67 8.97 -3.37
N VAL A 357 -4.82 8.35 -3.19
CA VAL A 357 -4.96 7.07 -2.51
C VAL A 357 -5.77 6.10 -3.35
N VAL A 358 -5.39 4.83 -3.32
CA VAL A 358 -6.16 3.73 -3.89
C VAL A 358 -6.75 2.94 -2.74
N ARG A 359 -8.07 2.72 -2.78
CA ARG A 359 -8.80 1.85 -1.85
C ARG A 359 -9.77 1.01 -2.67
N ASP A 360 -9.72 -0.30 -2.52
CA ASP A 360 -10.64 -1.21 -3.23
C ASP A 360 -10.75 -0.92 -4.74
N LYS A 361 -9.62 -0.64 -5.39
CA LYS A 361 -9.49 -0.26 -6.80
C LYS A 361 -10.07 1.11 -7.18
N ALA A 362 -10.63 1.85 -6.25
CA ALA A 362 -11.06 3.23 -6.46
C ALA A 362 -9.91 4.20 -6.14
N VAL A 363 -9.76 5.22 -6.98
CA VAL A 363 -8.79 6.30 -6.78
C VAL A 363 -9.52 7.48 -6.12
N GLY A 364 -8.91 8.04 -5.09
CA GLY A 364 -9.42 9.20 -4.37
C GLY A 364 -8.31 10.12 -3.88
N THR A 365 -8.68 11.17 -3.15
CA THR A 365 -7.76 12.12 -2.54
C THR A 365 -7.98 12.19 -1.04
N GLU A 366 -6.89 12.34 -0.28
CA GLU A 366 -6.90 12.59 1.17
C GLU A 366 -6.00 13.79 1.49
N ASN A 367 -6.45 14.65 2.39
CA ASN A 367 -5.65 15.77 2.88
C ASN A 367 -4.96 15.42 4.20
N PHE A 368 -3.80 16.01 4.45
CA PHE A 368 -3.01 15.81 5.67
C PHE A 368 -2.37 17.10 6.17
#